data_f3d922ebbe25b11f316f94a3f3f20a2b
#
_entry.id   f3d922ebbe25b11f316f94a3f3f20a2b
#
_cell.length_a   1.000
_cell.length_b   1.000
_cell.length_c   1.000
_cell.angle_alpha   90.00
_cell.angle_beta   90.00
_cell.angle_gamma   90.00
#
_symmetry.space_group_name_H-M   'P 1'
#
loop_
_entity.id
_entity.type
_entity.pdbx_description
1 polymer ?
#
loop_
_entity_poly.entity_id
_entity_poly.type
_entity_poly.pdbx_seq_one_letter_code
_entity_poly.pdbx_strand_id
1 'polypeptide(L)'
;MVMGIALTRYRGPMSSPRVPGGVVHKLPRDLRKALIANPTALDAWEDITPLARNEFICWVEDAKQDKTRERRIRRTREELEEGMRRPCCWPGCAHRERTGRA
;
A
#
# COMPACT_ATOMS: atom_id res chain seq x y z
N MET A 1 29.30 -12.76 12.07
CA MET A 1 29.04 -12.60 12.00
C MET A 1 28.31 -12.27 11.72
N VAL A 2 28.21 -12.44 11.57
CA VAL A 2 27.65 -12.23 11.36
C VAL A 2 26.79 -12.05 11.38
N MET A 3 26.67 -12.15 11.64
CA MET A 3 25.95 -12.01 11.77
C MET A 3 25.20 -11.48 11.88
N GLY A 4 25.33 -11.44 12.15
CA GLY A 4 24.67 -10.83 12.72
C GLY A 4 23.84 -10.09 12.04
N ILE A 5 23.81 -9.93 11.52
CA ILE A 5 23.20 -9.36 10.78
C ILE A 5 21.99 -9.56 10.72
N ALA A 6 21.76 -10.37 10.58
CA ALA A 6 20.58 -10.71 10.44
C ALA A 6 19.82 -10.20 11.45
N LEU A 7 20.11 -10.24 12.38
CA LEU A 7 19.38 -9.94 13.34
C LEU A 7 18.83 -8.73 13.29
N THR A 8 19.15 -8.17 12.76
CA THR A 8 18.70 -6.99 12.87
C THR A 8 17.38 -6.90 12.47
N ARG A 9 17.06 -7.04 11.47
CA ARG A 9 15.87 -6.87 11.06
C ARG A 9 14.99 -7.53 11.67
N TYR A 10 15.22 -8.16 12.28
CA TYR A 10 14.46 -8.93 12.72
C TYR A 10 13.76 -8.42 13.77
N ARG A 11 13.94 -7.56 14.22
CA ARG A 11 13.32 -7.12 15.16
C ARG A 11 12.13 -7.38 15.24
N GLY A 12 11.67 -7.49 14.60
CA GLY A 12 10.55 -7.62 14.87
C GLY A 12 9.81 -8.71 14.83
N PRO A 13 10.10 -9.66 15.24
CA PRO A 13 9.32 -10.77 15.09
C PRO A 13 8.09 -10.58 15.73
N MET A 14 8.04 -10.10 16.78
CA MET A 14 6.91 -10.08 17.35
C MET A 14 6.16 -9.04 16.92
N SER A 15 6.53 -8.13 16.30
CA SER A 15 5.64 -7.12 15.94
C SER A 15 5.45 -7.14 14.48
N SER A 16 4.29 -6.84 14.02
CA SER A 16 4.02 -6.71 12.62
C SER A 16 4.76 -5.53 12.07
N PRO A 17 5.16 -5.58 10.82
CA PRO A 17 5.78 -4.44 10.18
C PRO A 17 4.84 -3.28 10.16
N ARG A 18 5.35 -2.10 10.33
CA ARG A 18 4.57 -0.96 10.21
C ARG A 18 4.51 -0.61 8.78
N VAL A 19 3.39 -0.61 8.16
CA VAL A 19 3.19 -0.29 6.75
C VAL A 19 2.43 1.03 6.68
N PRO A 20 2.99 2.03 6.02
CA PRO A 20 2.35 3.35 6.02
C PRO A 20 1.10 3.40 5.18
N GLY A 21 0.19 4.28 5.56
CA GLY A 21 -1.02 4.51 4.79
C GLY A 21 -0.92 5.77 3.95
N GLY A 22 -2.06 6.35 3.62
CA GLY A 22 -2.14 7.56 2.80
C GLY A 22 -2.36 8.80 3.63
N VAL A 23 -2.59 9.92 2.95
CA VAL A 23 -2.78 11.18 3.63
C VAL A 23 -4.14 11.32 4.27
N VAL A 24 -5.15 10.65 3.72
CA VAL A 24 -6.50 10.69 4.25
C VAL A 24 -6.95 9.31 4.68
N HIS A 25 -6.63 8.29 3.90
CA HIS A 25 -7.11 6.95 4.16
C HIS A 25 -6.09 6.12 4.89
N LYS A 26 -6.56 5.34 5.85
CA LYS A 26 -5.70 4.40 6.53
C LYS A 26 -5.54 3.16 5.67
N LEU A 27 -4.45 2.47 5.83
CA LEU A 27 -4.20 1.28 5.06
C LEU A 27 -5.14 0.16 5.52
N PRO A 28 -5.97 -0.38 4.62
CA PRO A 28 -6.86 -1.47 5.00
C PRO A 28 -6.10 -2.74 5.29
N ARG A 29 -6.68 -3.55 6.16
CA ARG A 29 -6.01 -4.77 6.59
C ARG A 29 -5.72 -5.74 5.45
N ASP A 30 -6.65 -5.93 4.55
CA ASP A 30 -6.47 -6.87 3.44
C ASP A 30 -5.38 -6.40 2.48
N LEU A 31 -5.30 -5.11 2.19
CA LEU A 31 -4.25 -4.59 1.36
C LEU A 31 -2.91 -4.70 2.07
N ARG A 32 -2.89 -4.43 3.37
CA ARG A 32 -1.67 -4.55 4.15
C ARG A 32 -1.15 -5.98 4.10
N LYS A 33 -2.02 -6.96 4.23
CA LYS A 33 -1.60 -8.34 4.16
C LYS A 33 -0.99 -8.68 2.81
N ALA A 34 -1.59 -8.20 1.75
CA ALA A 34 -1.08 -8.47 0.41
C ALA A 34 0.31 -7.86 0.21
N LEU A 35 0.53 -6.67 0.75
CA LEU A 35 1.82 -6.02 0.62
C LEU A 35 2.89 -6.75 1.43
N ILE A 36 2.55 -7.15 2.64
CA ILE A 36 3.51 -7.86 3.48
C ILE A 36 3.92 -9.18 2.84
N ALA A 37 3.00 -9.81 2.14
CA ALA A 37 3.30 -11.08 1.50
C ALA A 37 4.16 -10.94 0.24
N ASN A 38 4.41 -9.71 -0.20
CA ASN A 38 5.18 -9.48 -1.43
C ASN A 38 6.23 -8.42 -1.19
N PRO A 39 7.47 -8.82 -0.89
CA PRO A 39 8.51 -7.85 -0.55
C PRO A 39 8.77 -6.78 -1.61
N THR A 40 8.68 -7.15 -2.88
CA THR A 40 8.93 -6.17 -3.94
C THR A 40 7.85 -5.10 -3.93
N ALA A 41 6.59 -5.51 -3.80
CA ALA A 41 5.51 -4.55 -3.75
C ALA A 41 5.58 -3.72 -2.48
N LEU A 42 5.97 -4.32 -1.36
CA LEU A 42 6.08 -3.59 -0.12
C LEU A 42 7.17 -2.53 -0.20
N ASP A 43 8.32 -2.87 -0.79
CA ASP A 43 9.38 -1.88 -0.96
C ASP A 43 8.90 -0.71 -1.80
N ALA A 44 8.19 -1.00 -2.89
CA ALA A 44 7.67 0.07 -3.73
C ALA A 44 6.65 0.91 -2.99
N TRP A 45 5.80 0.26 -2.18
CA TRP A 45 4.79 0.96 -1.40
C TRP A 45 5.44 1.95 -0.44
N GLU A 46 6.53 1.54 0.19
CA GLU A 46 7.22 2.41 1.12
C GLU A 46 7.95 3.55 0.42
N ASP A 47 8.31 3.33 -0.83
CA ASP A 47 9.04 4.34 -1.59
C ASP A 47 8.15 5.42 -2.19
N ILE A 48 6.91 5.11 -2.51
CA ILE A 48 6.05 6.12 -3.11
C ILE A 48 5.57 7.10 -2.04
N THR A 49 5.06 8.23 -2.48
CA THR A 49 4.67 9.27 -1.54
C THR A 49 3.40 8.91 -0.79
N PRO A 50 3.14 9.55 0.36
CA PRO A 50 1.87 9.33 1.06
C PRO A 50 0.66 9.62 0.18
N LEU A 51 0.78 10.62 -0.70
CA LEU A 51 -0.31 10.93 -1.59
C LEU A 51 -0.54 9.79 -2.58
N ALA A 52 0.52 9.22 -3.12
CA ALA A 52 0.39 8.11 -4.06
C ALA A 52 -0.22 6.90 -3.35
N ARG A 53 0.21 6.62 -2.12
CA ARG A 53 -0.37 5.52 -1.36
C ARG A 53 -1.86 5.74 -1.13
N ASN A 54 -2.24 6.98 -0.85
CA ASN A 54 -3.63 7.31 -0.64
C ASN A 54 -4.47 7.03 -1.88
N GLU A 55 -3.91 7.27 -3.06
CA GLU A 55 -4.63 6.99 -4.30
C GLU A 55 -4.91 5.50 -4.46
N PHE A 56 -3.93 4.66 -4.18
CA PHE A 56 -4.15 3.22 -4.25
C PHE A 56 -5.20 2.77 -3.23
N ILE A 57 -5.13 3.28 -2.01
CA ILE A 57 -6.07 2.90 -0.97
C ILE A 57 -7.49 3.32 -1.35
N CYS A 58 -7.65 4.54 -1.82
CA CYS A 58 -8.95 5.03 -2.22
C CYS A 58 -9.53 4.19 -3.35
N TRP A 59 -8.68 3.84 -4.30
CA TRP A 59 -9.11 3.01 -5.42
C TRP A 59 -9.59 1.64 -4.96
N VAL A 60 -8.88 1.02 -4.04
CA VAL A 60 -9.27 -0.27 -3.51
C VAL A 60 -10.57 -0.15 -2.72
N GLU A 61 -10.68 0.87 -1.90
CA GLU A 61 -11.85 1.03 -1.06
C GLU A 61 -13.09 1.48 -1.82
N ASP A 62 -12.90 2.03 -3.01
CA ASP A 62 -14.04 2.41 -3.83
C ASP A 62 -14.74 1.21 -4.44
N ALA A 63 -14.15 0.04 -4.38
CA ALA A 63 -14.76 -1.15 -4.95
C ALA A 63 -16.00 -1.52 -4.17
N LYS A 64 -17.10 -1.77 -4.88
CA LYS A 64 -18.35 -2.06 -4.24
C LYS A 64 -18.59 -3.52 -3.99
N GLN A 65 -17.86 -4.37 -4.66
CA GLN A 65 -18.01 -5.80 -4.50
C GLN A 65 -16.71 -6.43 -4.08
N ASP A 66 -16.78 -7.51 -3.33
CA ASP A 66 -15.59 -8.18 -2.85
C ASP A 66 -14.68 -8.63 -3.97
N LYS A 67 -15.24 -9.13 -5.06
CA LYS A 67 -14.43 -9.57 -6.18
C LYS A 67 -13.67 -8.42 -6.78
N THR A 68 -14.30 -7.27 -6.92
CA THR A 68 -13.63 -6.10 -7.47
C THR A 68 -12.55 -5.63 -6.53
N ARG A 69 -12.80 -5.68 -5.22
CA ARG A 69 -11.83 -5.26 -4.24
C ARG A 69 -10.61 -6.17 -4.28
N GLU A 70 -10.82 -7.47 -4.37
CA GLU A 70 -9.72 -8.42 -4.45
C GLU A 70 -8.89 -8.19 -5.69
N ARG A 71 -9.57 -7.93 -6.82
CA ARG A 71 -8.86 -7.68 -8.05
C ARG A 71 -8.04 -6.40 -7.97
N ARG A 72 -8.58 -5.37 -7.34
CA ARG A 72 -7.84 -4.11 -7.20
C ARG A 72 -6.66 -4.25 -6.26
N ILE A 73 -6.77 -5.06 -5.22
CA ILE A 73 -5.64 -5.33 -4.35
C ILE A 73 -4.56 -6.07 -5.12
N ARG A 74 -4.94 -7.07 -5.92
CA ARG A 74 -3.96 -7.79 -6.73
C ARG A 74 -3.30 -6.85 -7.74
N ARG A 75 -4.10 -5.99 -8.38
CA ARG A 75 -3.53 -5.05 -9.34
C ARG A 75 -2.61 -4.04 -8.65
N THR A 76 -2.94 -3.62 -7.43
CA THR A 76 -2.07 -2.72 -6.70
C THR A 76 -0.70 -3.37 -6.52
N ARG A 77 -0.68 -4.64 -6.11
CA ARG A 77 0.57 -5.33 -5.93
C ARG A 77 1.33 -5.44 -7.25
N GLU A 78 0.63 -5.79 -8.33
CA GLU A 78 1.27 -5.95 -9.62
C GLU A 78 1.81 -4.63 -10.15
N GLU A 79 1.04 -3.57 -10.01
CA GLU A 79 1.48 -2.27 -10.52
C GLU A 79 2.67 -1.75 -9.73
N LEU A 80 2.70 -1.98 -8.44
CA LEU A 80 3.85 -1.59 -7.65
C LEU A 80 5.10 -2.36 -8.07
N GLU A 81 4.93 -3.64 -8.38
CA GLU A 81 6.06 -4.44 -8.85
C GLU A 81 6.56 -3.94 -10.19
N GLU A 82 5.69 -3.36 -10.98
CA GLU A 82 6.06 -2.83 -12.28
C GLU A 82 6.63 -1.43 -12.21
N GLY A 83 6.63 -0.84 -11.03
CA GLY A 83 7.18 0.49 -10.88
C GLY A 83 6.16 1.61 -10.99
N MET A 84 4.88 1.30 -11.05
CA MET A 84 3.88 2.32 -11.13
C MET A 84 3.70 2.99 -9.79
N ARG A 85 3.50 4.27 -9.80
CA ARG A 85 3.38 5.01 -8.56
C ARG A 85 1.95 5.49 -8.28
N ARG A 86 1.02 5.22 -9.16
CA ARG A 86 -0.38 5.59 -8.98
C ARG A 86 -1.24 4.56 -9.70
N PRO A 87 -2.49 4.34 -9.25
CA PRO A 87 -3.35 3.37 -9.93
C PRO A 87 -3.64 3.79 -11.36
N CYS A 88 -3.62 2.82 -12.23
CA CYS A 88 -3.95 3.09 -13.62
C CYS A 88 -5.39 3.51 -13.74
N CYS A 89 -5.67 4.51 -14.53
CA CYS A 89 -7.03 4.92 -14.86
C CYS A 89 -7.86 5.40 -13.68
N TRP A 90 -7.23 5.79 -12.60
CA TRP A 90 -7.94 6.28 -11.43
C TRP A 90 -7.87 7.81 -11.42
N PRO A 91 -9.01 8.49 -11.36
CA PRO A 91 -8.98 9.96 -11.43
C PRO A 91 -8.47 10.65 -10.18
N GLY A 92 -8.33 9.92 -9.09
CA GLY A 92 -7.81 10.50 -7.87
C GLY A 92 -8.81 10.38 -6.74
N CYS A 93 -8.33 10.63 -5.54
CA CYS A 93 -9.15 10.50 -4.35
C CYS A 93 -9.97 11.76 -4.12
N ALA A 94 -11.28 11.64 -4.23
CA ALA A 94 -12.15 12.79 -4.04
C ALA A 94 -12.13 13.27 -2.60
N HIS A 95 -11.91 12.35 -1.67
CA HIS A 95 -11.87 12.73 -0.26
C HIS A 95 -10.68 13.62 0.02
N ARG A 96 -9.55 13.31 -0.62
CA ARG A 96 -8.37 14.11 -0.43
C ARG A 96 -8.60 15.53 -0.92
N GLU A 97 -9.27 15.65 -2.04
CA GLU A 97 -9.53 16.97 -2.55
C GLU A 97 -10.41 17.77 -1.65
N ARG A 98 -11.44 17.14 -1.10
CA ARG A 98 -12.32 17.88 -0.28
C ARG A 98 -11.74 18.27 1.02
N THR A 99 -10.76 17.54 1.52
CA THR A 99 -10.25 17.87 2.82
C THR A 99 -8.86 18.41 2.78
N GLY A 100 -8.06 17.91 1.90
CA GLY A 100 -6.71 18.27 1.97
C GLY A 100 -6.36 19.36 1.09
N ARG A 101 -7.14 19.62 0.09
CA ARG A 101 -6.73 20.48 -0.72
C ARG A 101 -7.04 21.72 -0.29
N ALA A 102 -7.90 21.76 0.18
CA ALA A 102 -8.30 22.98 0.58
C ALA A 102 -7.36 23.94 0.63
#